data_e07a242cb25fe23af019e1e0273983f8
#
_entry.id   e07a242cb25fe23af019e1e0273983f8
#
_cell.length_a   1.000
_cell.length_b   1.000
_cell.length_c   1.000
_cell.angle_alpha   90.00
_cell.angle_beta   90.00
_cell.angle_gamma   90.00
#
_symmetry.space_group_name_H-M   'P 1'
#
loop_
_entity.id
_entity.type
_entity.pdbx_description
1 polymer ?
#
loop_
_entity_poly.entity_id
_entity_poly.type
_entity_poly.pdbx_seq_one_letter_code
_entity_poly.pdbx_strand_id
1 'polypeptide(L)'
;MTKKGVIIEMKKIYVVNKTHFDIGFTDLAENVLHKYCHDYIQNAITLAEDLRKEGKDFVWTTGSFIIEYYFKNMDEEACKKLDDAIKKGYIRWHAIPCTFESETMTPQTLHYMTSISKKLDARYGYKTTSAKMTDVPGHTIGIVDELYRQGIKFLHIGVNGSSSIPEVPDTFLWKNGESEIIVSYSDDYGGVIGIDCMDNKLAFMHTHDNSGPGTKEKINVFLSKMANEYPDYELEMTSMDQFANEIWEVRDQLPVITEEIGDTWIHGMMSDPKIIRDYRILTNYMFDNKIENDVXSILGEWISNAISVTI
;
A
#
# COMPACT_ATOMS: atom_id res chain seq x y z
N MET A 1 34.93 37.71 -8.13
CA MET A 1 33.47 37.46 -7.99
C MET A 1 33.16 36.07 -8.52
N THR A 2 33.12 35.08 -7.64
CA THR A 2 32.77 33.70 -7.99
C THR A 2 31.26 33.63 -8.21
N LYS A 3 30.82 33.31 -9.41
CA LYS A 3 29.43 33.01 -9.70
C LYS A 3 29.06 31.75 -8.87
N LYS A 4 28.25 31.92 -7.83
CA LYS A 4 27.60 30.78 -7.20
C LYS A 4 26.71 30.14 -8.28
N GLY A 5 27.09 28.97 -8.75
CA GLY A 5 26.25 28.19 -9.64
C GLY A 5 24.94 27.90 -8.91
N VAL A 6 23.83 28.28 -9.50
CA VAL A 6 22.49 27.84 -9.01
C VAL A 6 22.41 26.37 -9.35
N ILE A 7 22.44 25.52 -8.32
CA ILE A 7 22.13 24.10 -8.50
C ILE A 7 20.63 24.05 -8.72
N ILE A 8 20.22 23.87 -9.95
CA ILE A 8 18.82 23.61 -10.27
C ILE A 8 18.62 22.13 -9.91
N GLU A 9 17.94 21.87 -8.81
CA GLU A 9 17.57 20.52 -8.43
C GLU A 9 16.56 20.02 -9.46
N MET A 10 16.85 18.88 -10.08
CA MET A 10 15.93 18.31 -11.08
C MET A 10 14.67 17.83 -10.41
N LYS A 11 13.54 18.12 -11.04
CA LYS A 11 12.24 17.61 -10.61
C LYS A 11 12.22 16.10 -10.74
N LYS A 12 11.55 15.42 -9.83
CA LYS A 12 11.53 13.95 -9.80
C LYS A 12 10.13 13.39 -9.98
N ILE A 13 10.07 12.24 -10.61
CA ILE A 13 8.91 11.36 -10.55
C ILE A 13 9.34 10.10 -9.83
N TYR A 14 8.77 9.89 -8.65
CA TYR A 14 8.96 8.67 -7.88
C TYR A 14 8.10 7.57 -8.49
N VAL A 15 8.73 6.55 -9.07
CA VAL A 15 8.05 5.45 -9.74
C VAL A 15 7.94 4.26 -8.79
N VAL A 16 6.71 3.88 -8.46
CA VAL A 16 6.41 2.79 -7.54
C VAL A 16 5.86 1.60 -8.33
N ASN A 17 6.60 0.49 -8.29
CA ASN A 17 6.14 -0.77 -8.90
C ASN A 17 5.31 -1.52 -7.87
N LYS A 18 4.04 -1.76 -8.18
CA LYS A 18 3.11 -2.39 -7.25
C LYS A 18 2.08 -3.27 -7.93
N THR A 19 1.50 -4.16 -7.16
CA THR A 19 0.34 -4.96 -7.56
C THR A 19 -0.82 -4.67 -6.60
N HIS A 20 -2.03 -4.98 -7.00
CA HIS A 20 -3.15 -5.08 -6.07
C HIS A 20 -3.07 -6.46 -5.40
N PHE A 21 -3.06 -6.47 -4.07
CA PHE A 21 -2.84 -7.70 -3.30
C PHE A 21 -4.09 -8.06 -2.50
N ASP A 22 -4.77 -9.10 -2.95
CA ASP A 22 -5.87 -9.75 -2.24
C ASP A 22 -5.43 -11.08 -1.66
N ILE A 23 -5.90 -11.41 -0.49
CA ILE A 23 -5.76 -12.75 0.04
C ILE A 23 -6.97 -13.55 -0.45
N GLY A 24 -6.85 -14.11 -1.64
CA GLY A 24 -7.95 -14.76 -2.35
C GLY A 24 -8.37 -13.99 -3.59
N PHE A 25 -9.66 -13.89 -3.85
CA PHE A 25 -10.33 -13.23 -4.98
C PHE A 25 -10.01 -13.86 -6.34
N THR A 26 -8.76 -13.74 -6.82
CA THR A 26 -8.35 -14.29 -8.13
C THR A 26 -8.21 -15.82 -8.11
N ASP A 27 -8.12 -16.41 -6.91
CA ASP A 27 -8.01 -17.85 -6.68
C ASP A 27 -8.30 -18.09 -5.20
N LEU A 28 -8.23 -19.33 -4.73
CA LEU A 28 -8.29 -19.62 -3.30
C LEU A 28 -7.11 -18.94 -2.57
N ALA A 29 -7.34 -18.48 -1.35
CA ALA A 29 -6.33 -17.77 -0.56
C ALA A 29 -5.00 -18.54 -0.49
N GLU A 30 -5.07 -19.85 -0.25
CA GLU A 30 -3.88 -20.72 -0.21
C GLU A 30 -3.08 -20.64 -1.53
N ASN A 31 -3.78 -20.69 -2.67
CA ASN A 31 -3.15 -20.62 -3.99
C ASN A 31 -2.51 -19.26 -4.25
N VAL A 32 -3.19 -18.18 -3.87
CA VAL A 32 -2.65 -16.81 -4.00
C VAL A 32 -1.37 -16.68 -3.17
N LEU A 33 -1.43 -17.06 -1.91
CA LEU A 33 -0.27 -16.96 -1.01
C LEU A 33 0.89 -17.85 -1.50
N HIS A 34 0.57 -19.03 -2.03
CA HIS A 34 1.57 -19.91 -2.63
C HIS A 34 2.29 -19.23 -3.81
N LYS A 35 1.53 -18.62 -4.73
CA LYS A 35 2.11 -17.87 -5.87
C LYS A 35 3.02 -16.75 -5.40
N TYR A 36 2.58 -15.97 -4.42
CA TYR A 36 3.42 -14.89 -3.89
C TYR A 36 4.73 -15.43 -3.32
N CYS A 37 4.66 -16.50 -2.54
CA CYS A 37 5.84 -17.05 -1.86
C CYS A 37 6.80 -17.76 -2.82
N HIS A 38 6.28 -18.52 -3.78
CA HIS A 38 7.11 -19.37 -4.63
C HIS A 38 7.48 -18.74 -5.97
N ASP A 39 6.66 -17.78 -6.46
CA ASP A 39 6.91 -17.18 -7.76
C ASP A 39 7.22 -15.68 -7.66
N TYR A 40 6.31 -14.88 -7.10
CA TYR A 40 6.36 -13.41 -7.27
C TYR A 40 7.51 -12.77 -6.50
N ILE A 41 7.77 -13.21 -5.28
CA ILE A 41 8.88 -12.68 -4.47
C ILE A 41 10.22 -13.06 -5.14
N GLN A 42 10.35 -14.30 -5.62
CA GLN A 42 11.57 -14.73 -6.32
C GLN A 42 11.76 -13.95 -7.64
N ASN A 43 10.68 -13.74 -8.38
CA ASN A 43 10.71 -12.94 -9.61
C ASN A 43 11.13 -11.49 -9.33
N ALA A 44 10.62 -10.90 -8.25
CA ALA A 44 10.99 -9.53 -7.88
C ALA A 44 12.48 -9.42 -7.53
N ILE A 45 13.02 -10.41 -6.82
CA ILE A 45 14.45 -10.45 -6.48
C ILE A 45 15.30 -10.56 -7.74
N THR A 46 14.98 -11.51 -8.61
CA THR A 46 15.72 -11.73 -9.87
C THR A 46 15.67 -10.47 -10.75
N LEU A 47 14.49 -9.87 -10.87
CA LEU A 47 14.27 -8.67 -11.67
C LEU A 47 15.10 -7.49 -11.13
N ALA A 48 15.12 -7.31 -9.82
CA ALA A 48 15.92 -6.26 -9.19
C ALA A 48 17.41 -6.45 -9.47
N GLU A 49 17.90 -7.67 -9.36
CA GLU A 49 19.30 -8.00 -9.65
C GLU A 49 19.66 -7.74 -11.10
N ASP A 50 18.79 -8.13 -12.03
CA ASP A 50 19.05 -7.94 -13.46
C ASP A 50 19.00 -6.47 -13.87
N LEU A 51 18.03 -5.70 -13.35
CA LEU A 51 17.95 -4.26 -13.64
C LEU A 51 19.15 -3.50 -13.05
N ARG A 52 19.61 -3.87 -11.87
CA ARG A 52 20.79 -3.23 -11.24
C ARG A 52 22.09 -3.53 -12.02
N LYS A 53 22.23 -4.69 -12.67
CA LYS A 53 23.34 -4.96 -13.57
C LYS A 53 23.36 -4.00 -14.78
N GLU A 54 22.18 -3.47 -15.14
CA GLU A 54 22.03 -2.47 -16.21
C GLU A 54 22.13 -1.02 -15.69
N GLY A 55 22.44 -0.83 -14.42
CA GLY A 55 22.51 0.48 -13.79
C GLY A 55 21.15 1.12 -13.49
N LYS A 56 20.10 0.32 -13.42
CA LYS A 56 18.74 0.77 -13.12
C LYS A 56 18.33 0.28 -11.74
N ASP A 57 17.77 1.16 -10.94
CA ASP A 57 17.15 0.74 -9.70
C ASP A 57 15.81 0.06 -9.96
N PHE A 58 15.43 -0.82 -9.05
CA PHE A 58 14.11 -1.44 -9.04
C PHE A 58 13.72 -1.70 -7.59
N VAL A 59 12.51 -1.32 -7.24
CA VAL A 59 11.92 -1.63 -5.94
C VAL A 59 10.51 -2.16 -6.19
N TRP A 60 10.22 -3.35 -5.68
CA TRP A 60 8.85 -3.88 -5.70
C TRP A 60 8.19 -3.59 -4.38
N THR A 61 7.04 -2.90 -4.41
CA THR A 61 6.29 -2.51 -3.21
C THR A 61 5.02 -3.38 -3.11
N THR A 62 4.82 -3.98 -1.96
CA THR A 62 3.66 -4.85 -1.70
C THR A 62 3.06 -4.55 -0.33
N GLY A 63 1.92 -5.15 -0.03
CA GLY A 63 1.33 -5.09 1.30
C GLY A 63 2.21 -5.80 2.33
N SER A 64 2.20 -5.32 3.55
CA SER A 64 3.12 -5.82 4.58
C SER A 64 2.83 -7.28 5.00
N PHE A 65 1.59 -7.76 4.85
CA PHE A 65 1.21 -9.11 5.28
C PHE A 65 2.01 -10.20 4.57
N ILE A 66 2.20 -10.10 3.25
CA ILE A 66 2.86 -11.18 2.51
C ILE A 66 4.33 -11.35 2.94
N ILE A 67 4.98 -10.27 3.38
CA ILE A 67 6.35 -10.34 3.88
C ILE A 67 6.39 -11.12 5.21
N GLU A 68 5.47 -10.77 6.14
CA GLU A 68 5.36 -11.49 7.42
C GLU A 68 5.00 -12.96 7.19
N TYR A 69 4.03 -13.22 6.31
CA TYR A 69 3.58 -14.58 5.96
C TYR A 69 4.74 -15.41 5.40
N TYR A 70 5.53 -14.84 4.51
CA TYR A 70 6.69 -15.51 3.90
C TYR A 70 7.67 -15.99 5.00
N PHE A 71 8.04 -15.10 5.92
CA PHE A 71 8.98 -15.47 7.00
C PHE A 71 8.43 -16.54 7.93
N LYS A 72 7.11 -16.66 8.05
CA LYS A 72 6.48 -17.68 8.91
C LYS A 72 6.34 -19.05 8.23
N ASN A 73 6.30 -19.07 6.89
CA ASN A 73 5.86 -20.28 6.16
C ASN A 73 6.92 -20.85 5.22
N MET A 74 8.00 -20.11 4.92
CA MET A 74 9.05 -20.58 4.02
C MET A 74 10.25 -21.13 4.80
N ASP A 75 11.08 -21.93 4.11
CA ASP A 75 12.29 -22.49 4.73
C ASP A 75 13.37 -21.43 4.96
N GLU A 76 14.39 -21.83 5.70
CA GLU A 76 15.48 -20.94 6.12
C GLU A 76 16.23 -20.32 4.93
N GLU A 77 16.46 -21.09 3.87
CA GLU A 77 17.18 -20.60 2.68
C GLU A 77 16.36 -19.52 1.95
N ALA A 78 15.08 -19.77 1.75
CA ALA A 78 14.16 -18.81 1.14
C ALA A 78 14.05 -17.53 2.00
N CYS A 79 13.89 -17.69 3.32
CA CYS A 79 13.83 -16.55 4.25
C CYS A 79 15.11 -15.71 4.19
N LYS A 80 16.27 -16.34 4.09
CA LYS A 80 17.54 -15.63 3.94
C LYS A 80 17.61 -14.83 2.64
N LYS A 81 17.14 -15.42 1.52
CA LYS A 81 17.09 -14.69 0.23
C LYS A 81 16.20 -13.45 0.31
N LEU A 82 15.04 -13.58 0.91
CA LEU A 82 14.15 -12.42 1.10
C LEU A 82 14.78 -11.39 2.05
N ASP A 83 15.38 -11.82 3.15
CA ASP A 83 16.06 -10.95 4.11
C ASP A 83 17.16 -10.12 3.41
N ASP A 84 17.99 -10.76 2.60
CA ASP A 84 19.05 -10.10 1.83
C ASP A 84 18.46 -9.11 0.81
N ALA A 85 17.38 -9.49 0.14
CA ALA A 85 16.71 -8.64 -0.86
C ALA A 85 16.12 -7.37 -0.20
N ILE A 86 15.51 -7.52 0.97
CA ILE A 86 14.98 -6.37 1.73
C ILE A 86 16.12 -5.43 2.14
N LYS A 87 17.21 -5.98 2.67
CA LYS A 87 18.40 -5.19 3.06
C LYS A 87 19.03 -4.44 1.89
N LYS A 88 18.94 -5.01 0.67
CA LYS A 88 19.42 -4.37 -0.56
C LYS A 88 18.42 -3.35 -1.13
N GLY A 89 17.21 -3.26 -0.56
CA GLY A 89 16.17 -2.35 -1.02
C GLY A 89 15.40 -2.82 -2.24
N TYR A 90 15.44 -4.11 -2.57
CA TYR A 90 14.74 -4.65 -3.73
C TYR A 90 13.23 -4.78 -3.49
N ILE A 91 12.85 -5.02 -2.24
CA ILE A 91 11.46 -5.23 -1.83
C ILE A 91 11.16 -4.29 -0.66
N ARG A 92 10.03 -3.59 -0.76
CA ARG A 92 9.50 -2.70 0.27
C ARG A 92 8.03 -3.03 0.51
N TRP A 93 7.48 -2.46 1.54
CA TRP A 93 6.06 -2.60 1.89
C TRP A 93 5.47 -1.23 2.18
N HIS A 94 4.14 -1.17 2.16
CA HIS A 94 3.38 -0.05 2.68
C HIS A 94 2.60 -0.49 3.92
N ALA A 95 1.99 0.46 4.62
CA ALA A 95 1.40 0.19 5.94
C ALA A 95 0.18 -0.73 5.90
N ILE A 96 -0.58 -0.69 4.79
CA ILE A 96 -1.76 -1.56 4.65
C ILE A 96 -1.27 -2.97 4.30
N PRO A 97 -1.67 -4.00 5.06
CA PRO A 97 -1.10 -5.35 4.86
C PRO A 97 -1.61 -6.07 3.61
N CYS A 98 -2.87 -5.89 3.28
CA CYS A 98 -3.57 -6.44 2.11
C CYS A 98 -4.84 -5.64 1.91
N THR A 99 -5.59 -5.93 0.87
CA THR A 99 -6.90 -5.28 0.63
C THR A 99 -7.87 -5.63 1.77
N PHE A 100 -8.61 -4.64 2.28
CA PHE A 100 -9.62 -4.85 3.33
C PHE A 100 -10.63 -3.70 3.38
N GLU A 101 -11.79 -3.99 3.98
CA GLU A 101 -12.85 -3.02 4.28
C GLU A 101 -12.68 -2.50 5.71
N SER A 102 -12.22 -1.26 5.84
CA SER A 102 -11.96 -0.67 7.16
C SER A 102 -13.24 -0.45 7.98
N GLU A 103 -14.36 -0.22 7.32
CA GLU A 103 -15.65 0.06 7.98
C GLU A 103 -16.19 -1.12 8.79
N THR A 104 -15.75 -2.33 8.46
CA THR A 104 -16.19 -3.53 9.20
C THR A 104 -15.25 -3.89 10.33
N MET A 105 -14.06 -3.33 10.39
CA MET A 105 -13.05 -3.68 11.37
C MET A 105 -13.32 -3.07 12.74
N THR A 106 -12.94 -3.78 13.79
CA THR A 106 -12.83 -3.18 15.12
C THR A 106 -11.53 -2.35 15.17
N PRO A 107 -11.44 -1.35 16.05
CA PRO A 107 -10.19 -0.60 16.21
C PRO A 107 -8.99 -1.51 16.52
N GLN A 108 -9.21 -2.57 17.29
CA GLN A 108 -8.15 -3.51 17.65
C GLN A 108 -7.67 -4.32 16.44
N THR A 109 -8.60 -4.76 15.59
CA THR A 109 -8.24 -5.48 14.35
C THR A 109 -7.46 -4.56 13.42
N LEU A 110 -7.94 -3.32 13.25
CA LEU A 110 -7.25 -2.33 12.41
C LEU A 110 -5.84 -2.05 12.93
N HIS A 111 -5.70 -1.89 14.25
CA HIS A 111 -4.38 -1.71 14.87
C HIS A 111 -3.45 -2.90 14.60
N TYR A 112 -3.95 -4.13 14.77
CA TYR A 112 -3.16 -5.33 14.49
C TYR A 112 -2.68 -5.33 13.03
N MET A 113 -3.61 -5.10 12.10
CA MET A 113 -3.31 -5.12 10.66
C MET A 113 -2.23 -4.10 10.29
N THR A 114 -2.36 -2.87 10.75
CA THR A 114 -1.39 -1.81 10.41
C THR A 114 -0.05 -1.97 11.16
N SER A 115 -0.06 -2.63 12.32
CA SER A 115 1.17 -2.86 13.10
C SER A 115 2.15 -3.82 12.43
N ILE A 116 1.70 -4.63 11.45
CA ILE A 116 2.58 -5.56 10.72
C ILE A 116 3.74 -4.78 10.07
N SER A 117 3.43 -3.69 9.39
CA SER A 117 4.47 -2.86 8.77
C SER A 117 5.48 -2.33 9.80
N LYS A 118 5.02 -1.98 11.01
CA LYS A 118 5.89 -1.45 12.06
C LYS A 118 6.82 -2.52 12.65
N LYS A 119 6.36 -3.76 12.74
CA LYS A 119 7.23 -4.89 13.12
C LYS A 119 8.33 -5.10 12.09
N LEU A 120 7.98 -5.03 10.81
CA LEU A 120 8.96 -5.13 9.72
C LEU A 120 9.93 -3.94 9.74
N ASP A 121 9.42 -2.72 9.93
CA ASP A 121 10.25 -1.51 10.04
C ASP A 121 11.28 -1.66 11.15
N ALA A 122 10.84 -2.13 12.33
CA ALA A 122 11.74 -2.32 13.48
C ALA A 122 12.85 -3.34 13.18
N ARG A 123 12.52 -4.39 12.42
CA ARG A 123 13.49 -5.43 12.04
C ARG A 123 14.55 -4.90 11.07
N TYR A 124 14.17 -4.02 10.15
CA TYR A 124 15.06 -3.60 9.05
C TYR A 124 15.56 -2.16 9.15
N GLY A 125 15.14 -1.42 10.17
CA GLY A 125 15.53 -0.03 10.32
C GLY A 125 14.86 0.90 9.28
N TYR A 126 13.71 0.49 8.74
CA TYR A 126 12.94 1.30 7.82
C TYR A 126 11.93 2.16 8.58
N LYS A 127 11.36 3.12 7.88
CA LYS A 127 10.32 3.99 8.42
C LYS A 127 9.24 4.17 7.36
N THR A 128 8.28 3.26 7.35
CA THR A 128 7.13 3.33 6.44
C THR A 128 6.24 4.50 6.82
N THR A 129 6.03 5.41 5.89
CA THR A 129 5.20 6.60 6.07
C THR A 129 4.04 6.65 5.08
N SER A 130 3.89 5.62 4.28
CA SER A 130 2.90 5.56 3.20
C SER A 130 2.03 4.32 3.30
N ALA A 131 0.83 4.43 2.76
CA ALA A 131 -0.15 3.36 2.68
C ALA A 131 -0.83 3.38 1.31
N LYS A 132 -1.33 2.23 0.89
CA LYS A 132 -2.05 2.11 -0.38
C LYS A 132 -3.23 1.16 -0.20
N MET A 133 -4.37 1.59 -0.72
CA MET A 133 -5.55 0.73 -0.85
C MET A 133 -6.14 0.96 -2.24
N THR A 134 -6.11 -0.06 -3.08
CA THR A 134 -6.75 -0.02 -4.39
C THR A 134 -7.93 -0.97 -4.41
N ASP A 135 -8.81 -0.82 -5.38
CA ASP A 135 -10.00 -1.61 -5.63
C ASP A 135 -11.15 -1.27 -4.66
N VAL A 136 -10.95 -1.47 -3.38
CA VAL A 136 -12.00 -1.33 -2.34
C VAL A 136 -12.08 0.13 -1.91
N PRO A 137 -13.07 0.90 -2.33
CA PRO A 137 -13.33 2.24 -1.81
C PRO A 137 -14.16 2.16 -0.52
N GLY A 138 -14.41 3.28 0.11
CA GLY A 138 -15.30 3.33 1.26
C GLY A 138 -14.62 3.06 2.60
N HIS A 139 -13.50 3.71 2.81
CA HIS A 139 -12.82 3.63 4.11
C HIS A 139 -13.46 4.59 5.11
N THR A 140 -13.66 4.11 6.33
CA THR A 140 -14.15 4.96 7.43
C THR A 140 -13.10 5.97 7.87
N ILE A 141 -13.54 7.15 8.30
CA ILE A 141 -12.67 8.17 8.87
C ILE A 141 -11.87 7.64 10.09
N GLY A 142 -12.35 6.59 10.73
CA GLY A 142 -11.60 5.93 11.82
C GLY A 142 -10.22 5.41 11.40
N ILE A 143 -9.99 5.18 10.11
CA ILE A 143 -8.67 4.76 9.64
C ILE A 143 -7.62 5.87 9.80
N VAL A 144 -8.05 7.14 9.78
CA VAL A 144 -7.17 8.30 9.95
C VAL A 144 -6.45 8.22 11.29
N ASP A 145 -7.19 7.95 12.36
CA ASP A 145 -6.62 7.86 13.71
C ASP A 145 -5.55 6.77 13.79
N GLU A 146 -5.84 5.62 13.22
CA GLU A 146 -4.90 4.51 13.30
C GLU A 146 -3.66 4.74 12.44
N LEU A 147 -3.82 5.19 11.21
CA LEU A 147 -2.69 5.47 10.34
C LEU A 147 -1.81 6.59 10.93
N TYR A 148 -2.43 7.67 11.42
CA TYR A 148 -1.70 8.77 12.07
C TYR A 148 -0.91 8.26 13.29
N ARG A 149 -1.54 7.45 14.14
CA ARG A 149 -0.88 6.86 15.32
C ARG A 149 0.31 6.00 14.93
N GLN A 150 0.25 5.33 13.78
CA GLN A 150 1.35 4.52 13.25
C GLN A 150 2.41 5.36 12.51
N GLY A 151 2.24 6.69 12.43
CA GLY A 151 3.20 7.57 11.77
C GLY A 151 3.06 7.59 10.25
N ILE A 152 1.92 7.15 9.72
CA ILE A 152 1.65 7.18 8.28
C ILE A 152 1.19 8.60 7.92
N LYS A 153 1.73 9.12 6.84
CA LYS A 153 1.50 10.48 6.35
C LYS A 153 0.61 10.52 5.11
N PHE A 154 0.64 9.45 4.31
CA PHE A 154 0.04 9.44 2.98
C PHE A 154 -0.67 8.12 2.72
N LEU A 155 -1.90 8.20 2.21
CA LEU A 155 -2.69 7.05 1.78
C LEU A 155 -3.13 7.26 0.32
N HIS A 156 -2.74 6.35 -0.56
CA HIS A 156 -3.27 6.30 -1.93
C HIS A 156 -4.49 5.39 -1.95
N ILE A 157 -5.62 5.93 -2.40
CA ILE A 157 -6.84 5.15 -2.67
C ILE A 157 -7.06 5.17 -4.18
N GLY A 158 -7.18 4.00 -4.78
CA GLY A 158 -7.49 3.87 -6.20
C GLY A 158 -8.74 3.00 -6.36
N VAL A 159 -9.82 3.57 -6.88
CA VAL A 159 -11.12 2.88 -6.91
C VAL A 159 -11.25 1.92 -8.07
N ASN A 160 -12.04 0.90 -7.88
CA ASN A 160 -12.54 0.02 -8.93
C ASN A 160 -13.35 0.83 -9.94
N GLY A 161 -13.14 0.59 -11.23
CA GLY A 161 -13.84 1.33 -12.30
C GLY A 161 -15.35 1.16 -12.33
N SER A 162 -15.90 0.22 -11.54
CA SER A 162 -17.35 0.04 -11.40
C SER A 162 -17.92 0.81 -10.20
N SER A 163 -17.09 1.49 -9.44
CA SER A 163 -17.49 2.23 -8.23
C SER A 163 -17.54 3.73 -8.53
N SER A 164 -18.36 4.43 -7.76
CA SER A 164 -18.41 5.89 -7.82
C SER A 164 -17.35 6.47 -6.89
N ILE A 165 -16.67 7.51 -7.36
CA ILE A 165 -15.73 8.26 -6.53
C ILE A 165 -16.56 9.27 -5.72
N PRO A 166 -16.30 9.45 -4.41
CA PRO A 166 -16.97 10.51 -3.65
C PRO A 166 -16.56 11.90 -4.17
N GLU A 167 -17.36 12.90 -3.89
CA GLU A 167 -17.08 14.29 -4.30
C GLU A 167 -16.01 14.90 -3.39
N VAL A 168 -14.76 14.49 -3.61
CA VAL A 168 -13.60 14.99 -2.84
C VAL A 168 -12.53 15.48 -3.82
N PRO A 169 -11.62 16.35 -3.38
CA PRO A 169 -10.46 16.71 -4.22
C PRO A 169 -9.57 15.49 -4.50
N ASP A 170 -8.85 15.51 -5.61
CA ASP A 170 -7.93 14.41 -5.96
C ASP A 170 -6.87 14.15 -4.87
N THR A 171 -6.44 15.23 -4.19
CA THR A 171 -5.52 15.10 -3.06
C THR A 171 -5.93 16.09 -1.97
N PHE A 172 -6.04 15.61 -0.75
CA PHE A 172 -6.54 16.39 0.38
C PHE A 172 -5.95 15.90 1.70
N LEU A 173 -6.05 16.77 2.71
CA LEU A 173 -5.73 16.44 4.10
C LEU A 173 -7.02 15.93 4.77
N TRP A 174 -7.04 14.67 5.15
CA TRP A 174 -8.20 14.05 5.81
C TRP A 174 -7.96 14.08 7.31
N LYS A 175 -8.87 14.73 8.03
CA LYS A 175 -8.69 14.97 9.47
C LYS A 175 -9.80 14.36 10.29
N ASN A 176 -9.41 13.75 11.40
CA ASN A 176 -10.33 13.31 12.45
C ASN A 176 -9.80 13.85 13.79
N GLY A 177 -10.40 14.95 14.25
CA GLY A 177 -9.89 15.65 15.45
C GLY A 177 -8.45 16.11 15.26
N GLU A 178 -7.55 15.62 16.09
CA GLU A 178 -6.11 15.96 16.02
C GLU A 178 -5.33 15.05 15.06
N SER A 179 -5.95 13.97 14.61
CA SER A 179 -5.32 13.03 13.68
C SER A 179 -5.49 13.52 12.25
N GLU A 180 -4.44 13.35 11.44
CA GLU A 180 -4.49 13.78 10.03
C GLU A 180 -3.60 12.91 9.16
N ILE A 181 -4.04 12.63 7.94
CA ILE A 181 -3.25 12.00 6.88
C ILE A 181 -3.57 12.66 5.56
N ILE A 182 -2.64 12.60 4.62
CA ILE A 182 -2.90 13.05 3.24
C ILE A 182 -3.47 11.87 2.47
N VAL A 183 -4.55 12.10 1.73
CA VAL A 183 -5.15 11.10 0.85
C VAL A 183 -5.04 11.59 -0.58
N SER A 184 -4.56 10.73 -1.49
CA SER A 184 -4.79 10.89 -2.93
C SER A 184 -5.81 9.85 -3.37
N TYR A 185 -6.92 10.33 -3.91
CA TYR A 185 -8.06 9.51 -4.29
C TYR A 185 -8.13 9.47 -5.82
N SER A 186 -7.73 8.34 -6.41
CA SER A 186 -7.63 8.17 -7.86
C SER A 186 -8.82 7.38 -8.41
N ASP A 187 -9.18 7.68 -9.65
CA ASP A 187 -10.24 6.97 -10.39
C ASP A 187 -9.77 5.65 -11.00
N ASP A 188 -8.52 5.28 -10.73
CA ASP A 188 -7.94 3.99 -11.15
C ASP A 188 -6.89 3.52 -10.14
N TYR A 189 -6.22 2.42 -10.43
CA TYR A 189 -5.22 1.85 -9.51
C TYR A 189 -3.81 2.38 -9.76
N GLY A 190 -3.63 3.27 -10.70
CA GLY A 190 -2.31 3.71 -11.12
C GLY A 190 -2.22 5.21 -11.42
N GLY A 191 -1.59 5.52 -12.53
CA GLY A 191 -1.49 6.90 -13.01
C GLY A 191 -0.34 7.68 -12.37
N VAL A 192 -0.42 8.99 -12.57
CA VAL A 192 0.57 9.95 -12.06
C VAL A 192 -0.14 10.93 -11.15
N ILE A 193 0.33 11.05 -9.92
CA ILE A 193 -0.16 12.01 -8.94
C ILE A 193 0.80 13.20 -8.91
N GLY A 194 0.26 14.38 -9.17
CA GLY A 194 0.98 15.65 -9.02
C GLY A 194 0.06 16.67 -8.36
N ILE A 195 0.63 17.58 -7.61
CA ILE A 195 -0.11 18.65 -6.93
C ILE A 195 0.54 19.99 -7.22
N ASP A 196 -0.26 21.04 -7.29
CA ASP A 196 0.21 22.36 -7.73
C ASP A 196 1.29 22.97 -6.81
N CYS A 197 1.27 22.60 -5.53
CA CYS A 197 2.20 23.16 -4.54
C CYS A 197 3.52 22.37 -4.41
N MET A 198 3.75 21.37 -5.28
CA MET A 198 4.97 20.55 -5.22
C MET A 198 5.42 20.16 -6.64
N ASP A 199 6.70 20.32 -6.93
CA ASP A 199 7.25 19.97 -8.25
C ASP A 199 7.31 18.45 -8.48
N ASN A 200 7.72 17.70 -7.47
CA ASN A 200 7.89 16.25 -7.59
C ASN A 200 6.54 15.52 -7.69
N LYS A 201 6.54 14.41 -8.39
CA LYS A 201 5.33 13.61 -8.67
C LYS A 201 5.51 12.17 -8.21
N LEU A 202 4.40 11.46 -8.09
CA LEU A 202 4.36 10.01 -7.82
C LEU A 202 3.71 9.32 -9.02
N ALA A 203 4.34 8.28 -9.54
CA ALA A 203 3.79 7.49 -10.63
C ALA A 203 3.71 6.01 -10.22
N PHE A 204 2.63 5.36 -10.59
CA PHE A 204 2.45 3.94 -10.30
C PHE A 204 2.62 3.12 -11.56
N MET A 205 3.59 2.20 -11.53
CA MET A 205 3.61 1.07 -12.45
C MET A 205 2.83 -0.06 -11.78
N HIS A 206 1.56 -0.14 -12.12
CA HIS A 206 0.64 -1.11 -11.53
C HIS A 206 0.58 -2.36 -12.41
N THR A 207 0.75 -3.52 -11.75
CA THR A 207 0.48 -4.79 -12.39
C THR A 207 -0.87 -5.31 -11.94
N HIS A 208 -1.72 -5.81 -12.53
CA HIS A 208 -3.10 -6.20 -12.19
C HIS A 208 -3.23 -6.94 -10.85
N ASP A 209 -4.42 -7.40 -10.55
CA ASP A 209 -4.74 -8.08 -9.29
C ASP A 209 -3.91 -9.37 -9.16
N ASN A 210 -3.24 -9.50 -8.04
CA ASN A 210 -2.42 -10.66 -7.70
C ASN A 210 -1.49 -11.11 -8.85
N SER A 211 -0.87 -10.13 -9.54
CA SER A 211 -0.06 -10.42 -10.74
C SER A 211 1.46 -10.37 -10.52
N GLY A 212 1.89 -10.06 -9.31
CA GLY A 212 3.32 -9.97 -8.99
C GLY A 212 4.02 -8.81 -9.70
N PRO A 213 5.35 -8.81 -9.75
CA PRO A 213 6.09 -7.75 -10.46
C PRO A 213 5.94 -7.87 -11.97
N GLY A 214 6.04 -6.76 -12.67
CA GLY A 214 6.07 -6.75 -14.14
C GLY A 214 7.34 -7.39 -14.69
N THR A 215 7.36 -7.66 -15.99
CA THR A 215 8.59 -8.12 -16.65
C THR A 215 9.53 -6.94 -16.90
N LYS A 216 10.79 -7.24 -17.12
CA LYS A 216 11.81 -6.23 -17.46
C LYS A 216 11.39 -5.41 -18.69
N GLU A 217 10.80 -6.05 -19.70
CA GLU A 217 10.32 -5.39 -20.92
C GLU A 217 9.21 -4.38 -20.58
N LYS A 218 8.24 -4.77 -19.77
CA LYS A 218 7.14 -3.88 -19.35
C LYS A 218 7.68 -2.69 -18.56
N ILE A 219 8.65 -2.92 -17.68
CA ILE A 219 9.28 -1.83 -16.92
C ILE A 219 9.99 -0.86 -17.86
N ASN A 220 10.77 -1.36 -18.80
CA ASN A 220 11.48 -0.51 -19.76
C ASN A 220 10.51 0.29 -20.64
N VAL A 221 9.42 -0.32 -21.09
CA VAL A 221 8.37 0.38 -21.86
C VAL A 221 7.74 1.47 -21.01
N PHE A 222 7.40 1.18 -19.76
CA PHE A 222 6.82 2.16 -18.83
C PHE A 222 7.77 3.35 -18.62
N LEU A 223 9.03 3.08 -18.30
CA LEU A 223 10.02 4.13 -18.07
C LEU A 223 10.25 4.99 -19.31
N SER A 224 10.30 4.36 -20.50
CA SER A 224 10.45 5.10 -21.77
C SER A 224 9.25 5.99 -22.02
N LYS A 225 8.04 5.50 -21.76
CA LYS A 225 6.81 6.30 -21.88
C LYS A 225 6.87 7.51 -20.93
N MET A 226 7.20 7.26 -19.66
CA MET A 226 7.29 8.33 -18.65
C MET A 226 8.35 9.38 -19.04
N ALA A 227 9.52 8.94 -19.49
CA ALA A 227 10.59 9.87 -19.91
C ALA A 227 10.16 10.73 -21.10
N ASN A 228 9.37 10.18 -22.03
CA ASN A 228 8.86 10.94 -23.17
C ASN A 228 7.77 11.93 -22.76
N GLU A 229 6.89 11.54 -21.84
CA GLU A 229 5.79 12.41 -21.37
C GLU A 229 6.30 13.51 -20.42
N TYR A 230 7.36 13.23 -19.66
CA TYR A 230 7.91 14.14 -18.65
C TYR A 230 9.42 14.33 -18.85
N PRO A 231 9.82 14.97 -19.98
CA PRO A 231 11.26 15.06 -20.32
C PRO A 231 12.10 15.91 -19.36
N ASP A 232 11.45 16.77 -18.57
CA ASP A 232 12.12 17.63 -17.58
C ASP A 232 12.26 16.98 -16.21
N TYR A 233 11.88 15.71 -16.07
CA TYR A 233 11.88 14.99 -14.79
C TYR A 233 12.89 13.86 -14.79
N GLU A 234 13.56 13.68 -13.66
CA GLU A 234 14.32 12.48 -13.36
C GLU A 234 13.35 11.40 -12.82
N LEU A 235 13.44 10.18 -13.36
CA LEU A 235 12.63 9.06 -12.91
C LEU A 235 13.42 8.27 -11.86
N GLU A 236 12.84 8.12 -10.65
CA GLU A 236 13.46 7.39 -9.56
C GLU A 236 12.55 6.24 -9.13
N MET A 237 12.96 4.99 -9.39
CA MET A 237 12.20 3.83 -8.94
C MET A 237 12.45 3.60 -7.45
N THR A 238 11.38 3.66 -6.64
CA THR A 238 11.48 3.69 -5.19
C THR A 238 10.16 3.25 -4.54
N SER A 239 10.03 3.41 -3.22
CA SER A 239 8.76 3.25 -2.51
C SER A 239 8.00 4.57 -2.46
N MET A 240 6.75 4.53 -2.01
CA MET A 240 5.93 5.74 -1.85
C MET A 240 6.43 6.68 -0.74
N ASP A 241 7.32 6.21 0.13
CA ASP A 241 7.68 6.94 1.35
C ASP A 241 8.38 8.28 1.07
N GLN A 242 9.18 8.35 -0.01
CA GLN A 242 9.83 9.61 -0.40
C GLN A 242 8.79 10.67 -0.71
N PHE A 243 7.84 10.31 -1.59
CA PHE A 243 6.75 11.23 -1.93
C PHE A 243 5.91 11.59 -0.69
N ALA A 244 5.59 10.58 0.13
CA ALA A 244 4.80 10.77 1.37
C ALA A 244 5.45 11.79 2.30
N ASN A 245 6.78 11.73 2.43
CA ASN A 245 7.50 12.66 3.31
C ASN A 245 7.54 14.07 2.73
N GLU A 246 7.69 14.21 1.42
CA GLU A 246 7.72 15.53 0.78
C GLU A 246 6.35 16.20 0.79
N ILE A 247 5.31 15.48 0.41
CA ILE A 247 3.96 16.06 0.37
C ILE A 247 3.51 16.46 1.79
N TRP A 248 3.99 15.76 2.83
CA TRP A 248 3.68 16.10 4.21
C TRP A 248 4.15 17.50 4.60
N GLU A 249 5.25 17.96 4.00
CA GLU A 249 5.80 19.29 4.31
C GLU A 249 4.95 20.43 3.74
N VAL A 250 4.09 20.14 2.77
CA VAL A 250 3.21 21.13 2.14
C VAL A 250 1.73 20.89 2.47
N ARG A 251 1.42 20.00 3.41
CA ARG A 251 0.05 19.58 3.71
C ARG A 251 -0.90 20.71 4.08
N ASP A 252 -0.37 21.76 4.67
CA ASP A 252 -1.17 22.93 5.08
C ASP A 252 -1.74 23.71 3.87
N GLN A 253 -1.28 23.40 2.66
CA GLN A 253 -1.77 24.00 1.41
C GLN A 253 -2.84 23.13 0.74
N LEU A 254 -3.12 21.95 1.27
CA LEU A 254 -4.09 21.02 0.68
C LEU A 254 -5.50 21.34 1.17
N PRO A 255 -6.53 21.07 0.36
CA PRO A 255 -7.91 21.11 0.86
C PRO A 255 -8.08 20.16 2.04
N VAL A 256 -8.95 20.52 2.98
CA VAL A 256 -9.19 19.73 4.20
C VAL A 256 -10.58 19.10 4.12
N ILE A 257 -10.64 17.79 4.40
CA ILE A 257 -11.88 17.02 4.53
C ILE A 257 -11.94 16.51 5.97
N THR A 258 -13.11 16.66 6.61
CA THR A 258 -13.36 16.22 7.99
C THR A 258 -14.56 15.27 8.09
N GLU A 259 -15.13 14.92 6.95
CA GLU A 259 -16.30 14.06 6.85
C GLU A 259 -15.91 12.63 6.47
N GLU A 260 -16.83 11.71 6.69
CA GLU A 260 -16.74 10.37 6.11
C GLU A 260 -16.75 10.48 4.59
N ILE A 261 -15.88 9.72 3.95
CA ILE A 261 -15.80 9.62 2.49
C ILE A 261 -16.12 8.20 2.00
N GLY A 262 -16.83 7.45 2.85
CA GLY A 262 -17.25 6.10 2.54
C GLY A 262 -18.14 6.03 1.30
N ASP A 263 -18.16 4.90 0.68
CA ASP A 263 -18.92 4.72 -0.53
C ASP A 263 -19.64 3.36 -0.58
N THR A 264 -19.96 2.93 -1.80
CA THR A 264 -20.90 1.84 -2.03
C THR A 264 -20.36 0.44 -1.78
N TRP A 265 -19.06 0.24 -1.58
CA TRP A 265 -18.54 -1.12 -1.39
C TRP A 265 -19.02 -1.77 -0.10
N ILE A 266 -19.35 -0.96 0.89
CA ILE A 266 -19.96 -1.46 2.13
C ILE A 266 -21.27 -2.23 1.85
N HIS A 267 -21.92 -2.01 0.73
CA HIS A 267 -23.18 -2.71 0.40
C HIS A 267 -22.98 -4.24 0.32
N GLY A 268 -21.83 -4.70 -0.15
CA GLY A 268 -21.53 -6.13 -0.19
C GLY A 268 -21.52 -6.75 1.21
N MET A 269 -20.83 -6.07 2.12
CA MET A 269 -20.76 -6.50 3.53
C MET A 269 -22.14 -6.46 4.20
N MET A 270 -22.93 -5.42 3.92
CA MET A 270 -24.25 -5.24 4.53
C MET A 270 -25.29 -6.20 3.97
N SER A 271 -24.94 -6.99 2.96
CA SER A 271 -25.85 -8.04 2.44
C SER A 271 -26.02 -9.19 3.43
N ASP A 272 -25.10 -9.38 4.37
CA ASP A 272 -25.25 -10.36 5.46
C ASP A 272 -24.90 -9.74 6.82
N PRO A 273 -25.82 -8.95 7.39
CA PRO A 273 -25.58 -8.30 8.68
C PRO A 273 -25.40 -9.29 9.83
N LYS A 274 -25.88 -10.53 9.70
CA LYS A 274 -25.68 -11.56 10.72
C LYS A 274 -24.18 -11.94 10.81
N ILE A 275 -23.53 -12.14 9.68
CA ILE A 275 -22.09 -12.47 9.67
C ILE A 275 -21.29 -11.31 10.29
N ILE A 276 -21.59 -10.07 9.93
CA ILE A 276 -20.91 -8.89 10.48
C ILE A 276 -21.10 -8.83 12.01
N ARG A 277 -22.31 -9.03 12.47
CA ARG A 277 -22.60 -9.06 13.91
C ARG A 277 -21.82 -10.16 14.63
N ASP A 278 -21.86 -11.37 14.08
CA ASP A 278 -21.20 -12.52 14.70
C ASP A 278 -19.67 -12.32 14.69
N TYR A 279 -19.12 -11.77 13.63
CA TYR A 279 -17.69 -11.38 13.56
C TYR A 279 -17.34 -10.38 14.67
N ARG A 280 -18.15 -9.32 14.85
CA ARG A 280 -17.89 -8.32 15.90
C ARG A 280 -17.99 -8.91 17.30
N ILE A 281 -18.95 -9.80 17.54
CA ILE A 281 -19.07 -10.50 18.82
C ILE A 281 -17.80 -11.33 19.07
N LEU A 282 -17.36 -12.09 18.07
CA LEU A 282 -16.19 -12.94 18.18
C LEU A 282 -14.92 -12.12 18.44
N THR A 283 -14.69 -11.08 17.64
CA THR A 283 -13.48 -10.25 17.80
C THR A 283 -13.44 -9.55 19.15
N ASN A 284 -14.57 -9.01 19.61
CA ASN A 284 -14.64 -8.39 20.93
C ASN A 284 -14.34 -9.42 22.04
N TYR A 285 -14.96 -10.59 21.95
CA TYR A 285 -14.70 -11.67 22.92
C TYR A 285 -13.19 -12.02 22.98
N MET A 286 -12.56 -12.14 21.83
CA MET A 286 -11.14 -12.48 21.76
C MET A 286 -10.26 -11.40 22.42
N PHE A 287 -10.50 -10.14 22.11
CA PHE A 287 -9.72 -9.05 22.69
C PHE A 287 -9.98 -8.88 24.19
N ASP A 288 -11.24 -8.99 24.64
CA ASP A 288 -11.60 -8.89 26.05
C ASP A 288 -10.95 -10.01 26.89
N ASN A 289 -10.79 -11.18 26.30
CA ASN A 289 -10.20 -12.34 26.97
C ASN A 289 -8.72 -12.52 26.70
N LYS A 290 -8.08 -11.55 26.03
CA LYS A 290 -6.65 -11.55 25.71
C LYS A 290 -6.19 -12.84 24.99
N ILE A 291 -7.04 -13.34 24.10
CA ILE A 291 -6.72 -14.51 23.28
C ILE A 291 -5.65 -14.08 22.29
N GLU A 292 -4.46 -14.66 22.46
CA GLU A 292 -3.21 -14.14 21.89
C GLU A 292 -3.06 -14.27 20.36
N ASN A 293 -2.04 -13.70 19.90
CA ASN A 293 -1.58 -13.26 18.58
C ASN A 293 -1.70 -14.25 17.41
N ASP A 294 -1.75 -15.53 17.62
CA ASP A 294 -1.91 -16.51 16.53
C ASP A 294 -3.30 -16.46 15.91
N VAL A 295 -4.25 -15.98 16.67
CA VAL A 295 -5.64 -15.84 16.22
C VAL A 295 -5.85 -14.57 15.35
N UNK A 296 -5.10 -13.85 15.57
CA UNK A 296 -5.12 -12.75 14.87
C UNK A 296 -4.65 -12.90 13.54
N SER A 297 -3.77 -13.59 13.39
CA SER A 297 -3.36 -13.97 12.05
C SER A 297 -4.48 -14.78 11.35
N ILE A 298 -5.08 -15.68 12.07
CA ILE A 298 -6.22 -16.45 11.57
C ILE A 298 -7.42 -15.53 11.29
N LEU A 299 -7.66 -14.52 12.11
CA LEU A 299 -8.72 -13.54 11.88
C LEU A 299 -8.42 -12.68 10.65
N GLY A 300 -7.17 -12.31 10.45
CA GLY A 300 -6.76 -11.59 9.24
C GLY A 300 -7.05 -12.42 7.98
N GLU A 301 -6.69 -13.69 8.02
CA GLU A 301 -7.00 -14.65 6.95
C GLU A 301 -8.51 -14.83 6.77
N TRP A 302 -9.25 -14.92 7.88
CA TRP A 302 -10.70 -15.14 7.88
C TRP A 302 -11.45 -13.91 7.34
N ILE A 303 -11.02 -12.73 7.73
CA ILE A 303 -11.58 -11.45 7.24
C ILE A 303 -11.35 -11.32 5.73
N SER A 304 -10.14 -11.58 5.26
CA SER A 304 -9.82 -11.57 3.83
C SER A 304 -10.66 -12.59 3.07
N ASN A 305 -10.80 -13.79 3.60
CA ASN A 305 -11.57 -14.85 2.95
C ASN A 305 -13.08 -14.54 2.96
N ALA A 306 -13.60 -13.97 4.04
CA ALA A 306 -15.01 -13.59 4.14
C ALA A 306 -15.33 -12.47 3.14
N ILE A 307 -14.43 -11.52 2.97
CA ILE A 307 -14.58 -10.43 1.99
C ILE A 307 -14.53 -11.00 0.57
N SER A 308 -13.62 -11.93 0.29
CA SER A 308 -13.47 -12.50 -1.06
C SER A 308 -14.58 -13.46 -1.47
N VAL A 309 -15.37 -13.97 -0.51
CA VAL A 309 -16.49 -14.89 -0.80
C VAL A 309 -17.82 -14.11 -1.03
N THR A 310 -17.86 -12.83 -0.65
CA THR A 310 -19.11 -12.05 -0.68
C THR A 310 -19.22 -11.17 -1.94
N ILE A 311 -18.22 -11.19 -2.84
CA ILE A 311 -18.24 -10.53 -4.14
C ILE A 311 -18.42 -11.62 -5.25
#